data_abf2bc257be61f79082d4eca16844e41
#
_entry.id   abf2bc257be61f79082d4eca16844e41
#
_cell.length_a   1.000
_cell.length_b   1.000
_cell.length_c   1.000
_cell.angle_alpha   90.00
_cell.angle_beta   90.00
_cell.angle_gamma   90.00
#
_symmetry.space_group_name_H-M   'P 1'
#
loop_
_entity.id
_entity.type
_entity.pdbx_description
1 polymer ?
#
loop_
_entity_poly.entity_id
_entity_poly.type
_entity_poly.pdbx_seq_one_letter_code
_entity_poly.pdbx_strand_id
1 'polypeptide(L)' 'MQTSSTDLKFKGNWNEVKGKVKQKYADLTDDDLLYEEGKEDELLGRLQKKTGKTKQELKNWIDTL' A
#
# COMPACT_ATOMS: atom_id res chain seq x y z
N MET A 1 -17.23 12.29 -7.70
CA MET A 1 -16.30 11.72 -6.74
C MET A 1 -14.98 11.39 -7.41
N GLN A 2 -13.88 11.81 -6.82
CA GLN A 2 -12.57 11.53 -7.41
C GLN A 2 -11.99 10.26 -6.83
N THR A 3 -11.42 9.44 -7.71
CA THR A 3 -10.65 8.29 -7.30
C THR A 3 -9.20 8.76 -7.07
N SER A 4 -8.64 8.46 -5.91
CA SER A 4 -7.27 8.87 -5.64
C SER A 4 -6.29 8.00 -6.42
N SER A 5 -5.07 8.52 -6.63
CA SER A 5 -4.01 7.75 -7.27
C SER A 5 -3.71 6.47 -6.49
N THR A 6 -3.81 6.52 -5.17
CA THR A 6 -3.60 5.35 -4.32
C THR A 6 -4.64 4.27 -4.65
N ASP A 7 -5.92 4.65 -4.79
CA ASP A 7 -6.96 3.70 -5.14
C ASP A 7 -6.71 3.07 -6.50
N LEU A 8 -6.28 3.86 -7.47
CA LEU A 8 -5.96 3.35 -8.80
C LEU A 8 -4.81 2.35 -8.75
N LYS A 9 -3.79 2.63 -7.95
CA LYS A 9 -2.67 1.72 -7.81
C LYS A 9 -3.07 0.41 -7.15
N PHE A 10 -3.92 0.47 -6.13
CA PHE A 10 -4.43 -0.76 -5.53
C PHE A 10 -5.23 -1.59 -6.53
N LYS A 11 -6.11 -0.96 -7.27
CA LYS A 11 -7.02 -1.67 -8.17
C LYS A 11 -6.36 -2.13 -9.46
N GLY A 12 -5.45 -1.34 -10.01
CA GLY A 12 -4.88 -1.60 -11.31
C GLY A 12 -3.47 -2.16 -11.30
N ASN A 13 -2.62 -1.69 -10.38
CA ASN A 13 -1.19 -1.95 -10.44
C ASN A 13 -0.62 -2.51 -9.13
N TRP A 14 -1.46 -3.09 -8.28
CA TRP A 14 -0.98 -3.47 -6.96
C TRP A 14 0.19 -4.47 -7.00
N ASN A 15 0.19 -5.38 -7.98
CA ASN A 15 1.30 -6.35 -8.08
C ASN A 15 2.65 -5.66 -8.28
N GLU A 16 2.68 -4.62 -9.11
CA GLU A 16 3.91 -3.85 -9.33
C GLU A 16 4.28 -3.04 -8.09
N VAL A 17 3.29 -2.36 -7.52
CA VAL A 17 3.49 -1.54 -6.32
C VAL A 17 3.97 -2.40 -5.17
N LYS A 18 3.40 -3.60 -5.02
CA LYS A 18 3.81 -4.53 -3.98
C LYS A 18 5.30 -4.86 -4.09
N GLY A 19 5.78 -5.12 -5.29
CA GLY A 19 7.19 -5.38 -5.50
C GLY A 19 8.07 -4.23 -5.05
N LYS A 20 7.68 -3.00 -5.38
CA LYS A 20 8.42 -1.80 -4.99
C LYS A 20 8.37 -1.58 -3.48
N VAL A 21 7.23 -1.86 -2.86
CA VAL A 21 7.09 -1.75 -1.40
C VAL A 21 8.02 -2.73 -0.72
N LYS A 22 8.11 -3.97 -1.21
CA LYS A 22 8.99 -4.98 -0.63
C LYS A 22 10.47 -4.60 -0.79
N GLN A 23 10.83 -3.92 -1.85
CA GLN A 23 12.19 -3.42 -2.02
C GLN A 23 12.53 -2.34 -0.99
N LYS A 24 11.57 -1.49 -0.68
CA LYS A 24 11.78 -0.42 0.31
C LYS A 24 11.78 -0.95 1.73
N TYR A 25 10.88 -1.87 2.02
CA TYR A 25 10.70 -2.43 3.36
C TYR A 25 10.79 -3.95 3.27
N ALA A 26 12.02 -4.44 3.34
CA ALA A 26 12.31 -5.87 3.14
C ALA A 26 11.64 -6.78 4.18
N ASP A 27 11.27 -6.21 5.34
CA ASP A 27 10.62 -6.97 6.39
C ASP A 27 9.16 -7.31 6.09
N LEU A 28 8.57 -6.68 5.07
CA LEU A 28 7.18 -6.94 4.71
C LEU A 28 7.06 -8.24 3.93
N THR A 29 6.07 -9.04 4.32
CA THR A 29 5.78 -10.31 3.65
C THR A 29 4.63 -10.13 2.67
N ASP A 30 4.39 -11.16 1.86
CA ASP A 30 3.24 -11.15 0.96
C ASP A 30 1.92 -11.05 1.73
N ASP A 31 1.85 -11.69 2.90
CA ASP A 31 0.66 -11.59 3.74
C ASP A 31 0.41 -10.17 4.24
N ASP A 32 1.49 -9.45 4.58
CA ASP A 32 1.38 -8.06 5.00
C ASP A 32 0.87 -7.17 3.87
N LEU A 33 1.14 -7.55 2.64
CA LEU A 33 0.80 -6.77 1.44
C LEU A 33 -0.40 -7.32 0.69
N LEU A 34 -1.12 -8.26 1.29
CA LEU A 34 -2.31 -8.83 0.69
C LEU A 34 -3.38 -7.75 0.54
N TYR A 35 -3.83 -7.54 -0.67
CA TYR A 35 -4.87 -6.57 -0.98
C TYR A 35 -6.14 -7.27 -1.41
N GLU A 36 -7.26 -6.86 -0.83
CA GLU A 36 -8.59 -7.25 -1.26
C GLU A 36 -9.37 -6.01 -1.62
N GLU A 37 -10.16 -6.09 -2.67
CA GLU A 37 -10.95 -4.96 -3.12
C GLU A 37 -11.86 -4.45 -1.99
N GLY A 38 -11.84 -3.14 -1.80
CA GLY A 38 -12.63 -2.49 -0.74
C GLY A 38 -11.98 -2.51 0.63
N LYS A 39 -10.78 -3.10 0.77
CA LYS A 39 -10.12 -3.22 2.06
C LYS A 39 -8.77 -2.50 2.11
N GLU A 40 -8.69 -1.37 1.42
CA GLU A 40 -7.47 -0.55 1.40
C GLU A 40 -7.06 -0.09 2.81
N ASP A 41 -8.05 0.26 3.64
CA ASP A 41 -7.76 0.71 5.00
C ASP A 41 -7.13 -0.37 5.85
N GLU A 42 -7.55 -1.63 5.68
CA GLU A 42 -6.94 -2.74 6.41
C GLU A 42 -5.49 -2.93 6.00
N LEU A 43 -5.21 -2.87 4.71
CA LEU A 43 -3.86 -2.98 4.19
C LEU A 43 -2.99 -1.85 4.73
N LEU A 44 -3.46 -0.62 4.66
CA LEU A 44 -2.73 0.52 5.18
C LEU A 44 -2.50 0.42 6.69
N GLY A 45 -3.48 -0.11 7.42
CA GLY A 45 -3.33 -0.34 8.86
C GLY A 45 -2.21 -1.33 9.17
N ARG A 46 -2.12 -2.42 8.41
CA ARG A 46 -1.02 -3.38 8.57
C ARG A 46 0.33 -2.72 8.28
N LEU A 47 0.39 -1.92 7.21
CA LEU A 47 1.63 -1.23 6.86
C LEU A 47 2.04 -0.22 7.91
N GLN A 48 1.08 0.48 8.53
CA GLN A 48 1.38 1.40 9.62
C GLN A 48 2.06 0.68 10.79
N LYS A 49 1.56 -0.49 11.14
CA LYS A 49 2.14 -1.27 12.24
C LYS A 49 3.55 -1.74 11.92
N LYS A 50 3.80 -2.10 10.68
CA LYS A 50 5.10 -2.65 10.28
C LYS A 50 6.14 -1.57 10.02
N THR A 51 5.73 -0.42 9.49
CA THR A 51 6.67 0.61 9.07
C THR A 51 6.79 1.76 10.06
N GLY A 52 5.82 1.94 10.94
CA GLY A 52 5.77 3.09 11.84
C GLY A 52 5.38 4.40 11.16
N LYS A 53 4.97 4.34 9.89
CA LYS A 53 4.53 5.52 9.17
C LYS A 53 3.05 5.77 9.38
N THR A 54 2.60 7.02 9.18
CA THR A 54 1.18 7.31 9.21
C THR A 54 0.52 6.85 7.93
N LYS A 55 -0.80 6.70 7.98
CA LYS A 55 -1.57 6.33 6.81
C LYS A 55 -1.38 7.35 5.68
N GLN A 56 -1.36 8.64 6.00
CA GLN A 56 -1.18 9.67 5.00
C GLN A 56 0.20 9.61 4.36
N GLU A 57 1.24 9.36 5.15
CA GLU A 57 2.59 9.21 4.62
C GLU A 57 2.68 8.03 3.67
N LEU A 58 2.05 6.92 4.03
CA LEU A 58 2.03 5.72 3.18
C LEU A 58 1.29 5.98 1.87
N LYS A 59 0.15 6.67 1.92
CA LYS A 59 -0.59 7.01 0.71
C LYS A 59 0.23 7.90 -0.21
N ASN A 60 0.86 8.93 0.36
CA ASN A 60 1.69 9.83 -0.42
C ASN A 60 2.84 9.09 -1.08
N TRP A 61 3.48 8.20 -0.34
CA TRP A 61 4.58 7.43 -0.87
C TRP A 61 4.13 6.50 -1.99
N ILE A 62 3.04 5.76 -1.78
CA ILE A 62 2.51 4.85 -2.79
C ILE A 62 2.14 5.60 -4.07
N ASP A 63 1.60 6.80 -3.94
CA ASP A 63 1.24 7.61 -5.10
C ASP A 63 2.45 7.96 -5.97
N THR A 64 3.66 7.94 -5.41
CA THR A 64 4.88 8.27 -6.16
C THR A 64 5.52 7.06 -6.84
N LEU A 65 5.02 5.87 -6.60
CA LEU A 65 5.64 4.65 -7.15
C LEU A 65 5.31 4.38 -8.62
#